data_da39b9c307228a61c3c6d722f3d6d868
#
_entry.id   da39b9c307228a61c3c6d722f3d6d868
#
_cell.length_a   1.000
_cell.length_b   1.000
_cell.length_c   1.000
_cell.angle_alpha   90.00
_cell.angle_beta   90.00
_cell.angle_gamma   90.00
#
_symmetry.space_group_name_H-M   'P 1'
#
loop_
_entity.id
_entity.type
_entity.pdbx_description
1 polymer ?
#
loop_
_entity_poly.entity_id
_entity_poly.type
_entity_poly.pdbx_seq_one_letter_code
_entity_poly.pdbx_strand_id
1 'polypeptide(L)'
;NLQRKRKYRKKMRILAIASSAAAVLILAFLIPSLLPSTSLPAEQPIRFFAANNNDEHVVLQMDGRSEQQLLTDSVMDVKDWKTVSADTVCCQTLTTPRGKDFLLVLADGTKVWLNAESRLRYPVAFNGKERRVELEGEACFEVAKDAEHPFIVCANGMNTMVLGTKFNVRSYSVEDRHVTLVNGKVQVTNTVNNKSVTLRPGQDLTYTETGEEKVSEVNIATYTAWTEGMFYFEDVPLEEIMGALGRWYNVNIDFERRE
;
A
#
# COMPACT_ATOMS: atom_id res chain seq x y z
N ASN A 1 1.68 1.17 -31.87
CA ASN A 1 1.28 -0.03 -31.13
C ASN A 1 1.16 0.16 -29.60
N LEU A 2 1.84 1.11 -28.99
CA LEU A 2 1.79 1.41 -27.54
C LEU A 2 0.48 2.11 -27.12
N GLN A 3 -0.06 2.99 -27.96
CA GLN A 3 -1.33 3.66 -27.69
C GLN A 3 -2.56 2.71 -27.75
N ARG A 4 -2.50 1.67 -28.59
CA ARG A 4 -3.55 0.63 -28.65
C ARG A 4 -3.55 -0.24 -27.38
N LYS A 5 -2.36 -0.57 -26.82
CA LYS A 5 -2.24 -1.33 -25.56
C LYS A 5 -2.71 -0.52 -24.34
N ARG A 6 -2.46 0.81 -24.32
CA ARG A 6 -2.96 1.71 -23.26
C ARG A 6 -4.49 1.83 -23.26
N LYS A 7 -5.11 1.97 -24.45
CA LYS A 7 -6.57 2.04 -24.60
C LYS A 7 -7.25 0.72 -24.23
N TYR A 8 -6.59 -0.42 -24.50
CA TYR A 8 -7.10 -1.75 -24.15
C TYR A 8 -7.01 -2.00 -22.63
N ARG A 9 -5.90 -1.61 -22.00
CA ARG A 9 -5.72 -1.69 -20.54
C ARG A 9 -6.71 -0.79 -19.79
N LYS A 10 -7.01 0.42 -20.30
CA LYS A 10 -8.01 1.32 -19.71
C LYS A 10 -9.43 0.75 -19.83
N LYS A 11 -9.78 0.14 -20.98
CA LYS A 11 -11.09 -0.53 -21.17
C LYS A 11 -11.21 -1.80 -20.31
N MET A 12 -10.13 -2.60 -20.19
CA MET A 12 -10.12 -3.78 -19.32
C MET A 12 -10.21 -3.39 -17.83
N ARG A 13 -9.57 -2.31 -17.40
CA ARG A 13 -9.72 -1.79 -16.01
C ARG A 13 -11.16 -1.36 -15.73
N ILE A 14 -11.82 -0.66 -16.64
CA ILE A 14 -13.23 -0.25 -16.47
C ILE A 14 -14.16 -1.47 -16.48
N LEU A 15 -13.90 -2.48 -17.32
CA LEU A 15 -14.69 -3.73 -17.32
C LEU A 15 -14.46 -4.57 -16.06
N ALA A 16 -13.22 -4.65 -15.56
CA ALA A 16 -12.90 -5.36 -14.32
C ALA A 16 -13.53 -4.69 -13.11
N ILE A 17 -13.51 -3.35 -13.03
CA ILE A 17 -14.15 -2.58 -11.96
C ILE A 17 -15.68 -2.75 -11.99
N ALA A 18 -16.30 -2.71 -13.18
CA ALA A 18 -17.73 -2.91 -13.31
C ALA A 18 -18.15 -4.36 -13.01
N SER A 19 -17.30 -5.36 -13.35
CA SER A 19 -17.58 -6.77 -13.08
C SER A 19 -17.34 -7.15 -11.62
N SER A 20 -16.35 -6.54 -10.94
CA SER A 20 -16.05 -6.83 -9.54
C SER A 20 -17.11 -6.28 -8.59
N ALA A 21 -17.61 -5.06 -8.82
CA ALA A 21 -18.70 -4.51 -8.03
C ALA A 21 -20.00 -5.32 -8.22
N ALA A 22 -20.30 -5.76 -9.44
CA ALA A 22 -21.44 -6.62 -9.71
C ALA A 22 -21.26 -8.05 -9.12
N ALA A 23 -20.03 -8.60 -9.14
CA ALA A 23 -19.75 -9.92 -8.59
C ALA A 23 -19.87 -9.95 -7.05
N VAL A 24 -19.42 -8.90 -6.36
CA VAL A 24 -19.56 -8.78 -4.90
C VAL A 24 -21.05 -8.67 -4.51
N LEU A 25 -21.84 -7.91 -5.26
CA LEU A 25 -23.28 -7.80 -5.02
C LEU A 25 -24.01 -9.12 -5.36
N ILE A 26 -23.62 -9.82 -6.40
CA ILE A 26 -24.22 -11.12 -6.79
C ILE A 26 -23.85 -12.20 -5.76
N LEU A 27 -22.60 -12.25 -5.26
CA LEU A 27 -22.20 -13.17 -4.21
C LEU A 27 -22.95 -12.89 -2.89
N ALA A 28 -23.11 -11.63 -2.51
CA ALA A 28 -23.89 -11.27 -1.33
C ALA A 28 -25.37 -11.68 -1.42
N PHE A 29 -25.93 -11.78 -2.62
CA PHE A 29 -27.31 -12.21 -2.86
C PHE A 29 -27.48 -13.73 -3.06
N LEU A 30 -26.47 -14.42 -3.59
CA LEU A 30 -26.56 -15.86 -3.91
C LEU A 30 -26.12 -16.79 -2.77
N ILE A 31 -25.24 -16.32 -1.87
CA ILE A 31 -24.77 -17.13 -0.73
C ILE A 31 -25.92 -17.54 0.20
N PRO A 32 -26.89 -16.67 0.56
CA PRO A 32 -27.99 -17.06 1.41
C PRO A 32 -28.93 -18.14 0.84
N SER A 33 -28.97 -18.26 -0.51
CA SER A 33 -29.88 -19.23 -1.16
C SER A 33 -29.27 -20.63 -1.36
N LEU A 34 -27.97 -20.80 -1.09
CA LEU A 34 -27.23 -22.06 -1.28
C LEU A 34 -26.87 -22.77 0.03
N LEU A 35 -27.05 -22.11 1.19
CA LEU A 35 -26.78 -22.71 2.49
C LEU A 35 -28.08 -23.28 3.09
N PRO A 36 -28.04 -24.53 3.63
CA PRO A 36 -29.19 -25.04 4.38
C PRO A 36 -29.44 -24.14 5.59
N SER A 37 -30.73 -23.84 5.85
CA SER A 37 -31.22 -22.96 6.90
C SER A 37 -30.90 -23.52 8.30
N THR A 38 -29.66 -23.45 8.72
CA THR A 38 -29.30 -23.41 10.12
C THR A 38 -29.55 -21.97 10.55
N SER A 39 -30.45 -21.78 11.53
CA SER A 39 -30.74 -20.48 12.11
C SER A 39 -29.46 -19.88 12.70
N LEU A 40 -28.68 -19.17 11.83
CA LEU A 40 -27.62 -18.30 12.26
C LEU A 40 -28.23 -17.11 12.99
N PRO A 41 -27.59 -16.57 14.04
CA PRO A 41 -28.02 -15.33 14.66
C PRO A 41 -28.22 -14.28 13.57
N ALA A 42 -29.28 -13.50 13.62
CA ALA A 42 -29.67 -12.52 12.62
C ALA A 42 -28.45 -11.66 12.23
N GLU A 43 -27.97 -11.83 10.99
CA GLU A 43 -26.89 -11.02 10.42
C GLU A 43 -27.26 -9.55 10.47
N GLN A 44 -26.34 -8.76 10.97
CA GLN A 44 -26.52 -7.31 11.06
C GLN A 44 -26.22 -6.69 9.69
N PRO A 45 -27.02 -5.73 9.25
CA PRO A 45 -26.74 -5.07 7.98
C PRO A 45 -25.42 -4.32 8.04
N ILE A 46 -24.48 -4.68 7.17
CA ILE A 46 -23.30 -3.87 6.90
C ILE A 46 -23.80 -2.59 6.22
N ARG A 47 -23.57 -1.45 6.84
CA ARG A 47 -23.95 -0.17 6.25
C ARG A 47 -22.75 0.42 5.51
N PHE A 48 -22.92 0.63 4.21
CA PHE A 48 -21.97 1.35 3.38
C PHE A 48 -22.41 2.82 3.30
N PHE A 49 -21.56 3.71 3.74
CA PHE A 49 -21.74 5.15 3.55
C PHE A 49 -20.70 5.60 2.53
N ALA A 50 -21.14 6.23 1.44
CA ALA A 50 -20.21 6.93 0.57
C ALA A 50 -19.46 7.97 1.41
N ALA A 51 -18.14 7.92 1.44
CA ALA A 51 -17.36 9.01 1.98
C ALA A 51 -17.68 10.27 1.16
N ASN A 52 -17.72 11.42 1.81
CA ASN A 52 -18.00 12.68 1.13
C ASN A 52 -17.15 12.78 -0.14
N ASN A 53 -17.80 13.04 -1.28
CA ASN A 53 -17.17 13.28 -2.58
C ASN A 53 -16.43 14.64 -2.55
N ASN A 54 -15.37 14.72 -1.74
CA ASN A 54 -14.33 15.68 -2.01
C ASN A 54 -13.47 15.07 -3.11
N ASP A 55 -13.25 15.78 -4.20
CA ASP A 55 -12.27 15.44 -5.23
C ASP A 55 -10.87 15.47 -4.61
N GLU A 56 -10.57 14.47 -3.78
CA GLU A 56 -9.27 14.34 -3.15
C GLU A 56 -8.26 13.93 -4.20
N HIS A 57 -7.21 14.70 -4.32
CA HIS A 57 -6.13 14.48 -5.25
C HIS A 57 -4.92 13.92 -4.54
N VAL A 58 -4.08 13.19 -5.27
CA VAL A 58 -2.74 12.86 -4.81
C VAL A 58 -1.97 14.17 -4.66
N VAL A 59 -1.36 14.37 -3.50
CA VAL A 59 -0.70 15.63 -3.12
C VAL A 59 0.79 15.42 -3.02
N LEU A 60 1.56 16.25 -3.71
CA LEU A 60 3.00 16.36 -3.56
C LEU A 60 3.34 17.65 -2.84
N GLN A 61 4.10 17.57 -1.76
CA GLN A 61 4.56 18.70 -0.96
C GLN A 61 6.08 18.66 -0.80
N MET A 62 6.74 19.79 -0.97
CA MET A 62 8.15 19.97 -0.62
C MET A 62 8.31 20.41 0.82
N ASP A 63 9.29 19.84 1.52
CA ASP A 63 9.66 20.30 2.86
C ASP A 63 10.06 21.78 2.84
N GLY A 64 9.52 22.53 3.80
CA GLY A 64 9.78 23.97 3.92
C GLY A 64 9.01 24.87 2.94
N ARG A 65 8.12 24.32 2.10
CA ARG A 65 7.22 25.08 1.25
C ARG A 65 5.77 24.84 1.66
N SER A 66 4.98 25.93 1.65
CA SER A 66 3.53 25.84 1.91
C SER A 66 2.74 25.40 0.67
N GLU A 67 3.36 25.44 -0.50
CA GLU A 67 2.72 25.05 -1.76
C GLU A 67 2.58 23.53 -1.84
N GLN A 68 1.37 23.09 -2.17
CA GLN A 68 1.04 21.70 -2.45
C GLN A 68 0.71 21.61 -3.94
N GLN A 69 1.23 20.58 -4.60
CA GLN A 69 0.88 20.28 -5.96
C GLN A 69 -0.10 19.11 -6.01
N LEU A 70 -1.22 19.32 -6.68
CA LEU A 70 -2.21 18.29 -6.96
C LEU A 70 -1.76 17.51 -8.22
N LEU A 71 -1.64 16.20 -8.09
CA LEU A 71 -1.27 15.33 -9.20
C LEU A 71 -2.52 14.71 -9.81
N THR A 72 -2.64 14.84 -11.12
CA THR A 72 -3.76 14.28 -11.90
C THR A 72 -3.42 12.96 -12.55
N ASP A 73 -2.14 12.69 -12.73
CA ASP A 73 -1.64 11.43 -13.30
C ASP A 73 -1.47 10.38 -12.21
N SER A 74 -1.54 9.11 -12.58
CA SER A 74 -1.35 7.97 -11.66
C SER A 74 0.11 7.54 -11.55
N VAL A 75 1.02 8.19 -12.28
CA VAL A 75 2.45 7.84 -12.36
C VAL A 75 3.29 9.09 -12.45
N MET A 76 4.36 9.16 -11.67
CA MET A 76 5.35 10.23 -11.74
C MET A 76 6.76 9.64 -11.67
N ASP A 77 7.68 10.19 -12.52
CA ASP A 77 9.13 9.98 -12.39
C ASP A 77 9.73 11.24 -11.77
N VAL A 78 10.45 11.09 -10.67
CA VAL A 78 11.11 12.22 -9.98
C VAL A 78 12.12 12.94 -10.89
N LYS A 79 12.70 12.24 -11.89
CA LYS A 79 13.63 12.83 -12.86
C LYS A 79 12.98 13.84 -13.80
N ASP A 80 11.67 13.75 -14.02
CA ASP A 80 10.92 14.70 -14.84
C ASP A 80 10.70 16.05 -14.12
N TRP A 81 11.03 16.08 -12.84
CA TRP A 81 10.88 17.26 -11.99
C TRP A 81 12.13 18.16 -12.10
N LYS A 82 12.09 19.08 -13.04
CA LYS A 82 13.12 20.12 -13.19
C LYS A 82 12.94 21.22 -12.15
N THR A 83 13.55 21.16 -11.04
CA THR A 83 14.00 22.32 -10.24
C THR A 83 14.20 22.00 -8.76
N VAL A 84 15.39 21.58 -8.39
CA VAL A 84 15.95 21.98 -7.08
C VAL A 84 17.46 22.10 -7.27
N SER A 85 18.03 23.25 -6.88
CA SER A 85 19.48 23.44 -6.81
C SER A 85 20.11 22.32 -5.98
N ALA A 86 21.19 21.76 -6.49
CA ALA A 86 21.86 20.54 -5.99
C ALA A 86 22.45 20.64 -4.56
N ASP A 87 22.35 21.78 -3.89
CA ASP A 87 23.09 22.06 -2.65
C ASP A 87 22.28 21.84 -1.36
N THR A 88 21.01 21.52 -1.43
CA THR A 88 20.18 21.26 -0.24
C THR A 88 19.46 19.93 -0.39
N VAL A 89 19.62 19.04 0.59
CA VAL A 89 18.83 17.79 0.66
C VAL A 89 17.37 18.20 0.91
N CYS A 90 16.63 18.40 -0.18
CA CYS A 90 15.19 18.64 -0.11
C CYS A 90 14.48 17.31 -0.07
N CYS A 91 13.62 17.12 0.92
CA CYS A 91 12.68 16.02 0.94
C CYS A 91 11.33 16.46 0.34
N GLN A 92 10.66 15.50 -0.24
CA GLN A 92 9.29 15.63 -0.73
C GLN A 92 8.42 14.62 0.02
N THR A 93 7.16 14.95 0.16
CA THR A 93 6.14 14.08 0.73
C THR A 93 5.03 13.89 -0.29
N LEU A 94 4.83 12.63 -0.71
CA LEU A 94 3.71 12.21 -1.55
C LEU A 94 2.62 11.62 -0.65
N THR A 95 1.40 12.10 -0.79
CA THR A 95 0.24 11.62 -0.03
C THR A 95 -0.84 11.16 -0.98
N THR A 96 -1.29 9.93 -0.83
CA THR A 96 -2.43 9.35 -1.53
C THR A 96 -3.65 9.40 -0.61
N PRO A 97 -4.76 10.01 -1.04
CA PRO A 97 -6.02 9.95 -0.30
C PRO A 97 -6.67 8.57 -0.43
N ARG A 98 -7.75 8.36 0.28
CA ARG A 98 -8.62 7.19 0.11
C ARG A 98 -9.14 7.15 -1.33
N GLY A 99 -9.27 5.95 -1.90
CA GLY A 99 -9.74 5.74 -3.27
C GLY A 99 -8.70 6.03 -4.37
N LYS A 100 -7.45 6.30 -4.02
CA LYS A 100 -6.36 6.57 -4.97
C LYS A 100 -5.13 5.75 -4.63
N ASP A 101 -4.50 5.22 -5.64
CA ASP A 101 -3.15 4.65 -5.61
C ASP A 101 -2.22 5.45 -6.53
N PHE A 102 -0.92 5.34 -6.33
CA PHE A 102 0.05 6.10 -7.11
C PHE A 102 1.34 5.32 -7.34
N LEU A 103 1.89 5.38 -8.55
CA LEU A 103 3.21 4.85 -8.87
C LEU A 103 4.22 5.98 -8.94
N LEU A 104 5.18 5.99 -8.01
CA LEU A 104 6.32 6.89 -7.96
C LEU A 104 7.59 6.17 -8.41
N VAL A 105 8.36 6.79 -9.30
CA VAL A 105 9.71 6.34 -9.64
C VAL A 105 10.70 7.30 -9.01
N LEU A 106 11.50 6.82 -8.05
CA LEU A 106 12.49 7.61 -7.33
C LEU A 106 13.73 7.89 -8.21
N ALA A 107 14.58 8.82 -7.77
CA ALA A 107 15.75 9.26 -8.51
C ALA A 107 16.77 8.14 -8.84
N ASP A 108 16.82 7.09 -8.00
CA ASP A 108 17.66 5.90 -8.20
C ASP A 108 17.03 4.86 -9.14
N GLY A 109 15.80 5.09 -9.61
CA GLY A 109 15.03 4.18 -10.44
C GLY A 109 14.18 3.18 -9.64
N THR A 110 14.19 3.25 -8.31
CA THR A 110 13.29 2.47 -7.45
C THR A 110 11.84 2.84 -7.74
N LYS A 111 10.98 1.82 -7.93
CA LYS A 111 9.55 2.00 -8.12
C LYS A 111 8.83 1.77 -6.81
N VAL A 112 7.91 2.68 -6.48
CA VAL A 112 7.09 2.62 -5.28
C VAL A 112 5.63 2.74 -5.69
N TRP A 113 4.87 1.67 -5.54
CA TRP A 113 3.40 1.71 -5.58
C TRP A 113 2.92 2.12 -4.20
N LEU A 114 2.30 3.28 -4.08
CA LEU A 114 1.75 3.81 -2.85
C LEU A 114 0.25 3.55 -2.83
N ASN A 115 -0.23 2.83 -1.83
CA ASN A 115 -1.64 2.45 -1.69
C ASN A 115 -2.50 3.62 -1.19
N ALA A 116 -3.81 3.44 -1.15
CA ALA A 116 -4.76 4.42 -0.62
C ALA A 116 -4.46 4.75 0.86
N GLU A 117 -4.72 6.02 1.25
CA GLU A 117 -4.54 6.52 2.61
C GLU A 117 -3.09 6.34 3.10
N SER A 118 -2.11 6.64 2.22
CA SER A 118 -0.69 6.44 2.52
C SER A 118 0.14 7.68 2.23
N ARG A 119 1.29 7.76 2.89
CA ARG A 119 2.22 8.87 2.80
C ARG A 119 3.64 8.36 2.70
N LEU A 120 4.38 8.85 1.70
CA LEU A 120 5.80 8.56 1.52
C LEU A 120 6.61 9.87 1.55
N ARG A 121 7.56 9.96 2.47
CA ARG A 121 8.55 11.04 2.51
C ARG A 121 9.89 10.53 2.02
N TYR A 122 10.47 11.21 1.05
CA TYR A 122 11.69 10.79 0.37
C TYR A 122 12.55 11.98 -0.05
N PRO A 123 13.88 11.86 -0.13
CA PRO A 123 14.76 12.90 -0.67
C PRO A 123 14.64 12.95 -2.19
N VAL A 124 14.72 14.13 -2.78
CA VAL A 124 14.72 14.33 -4.25
C VAL A 124 15.91 13.60 -4.93
N ALA A 125 17.03 13.46 -4.21
CA ALA A 125 18.18 12.70 -4.65
C ALA A 125 18.84 11.99 -3.46
N PHE A 126 19.38 10.79 -3.69
CA PHE A 126 20.10 10.02 -2.69
C PHE A 126 21.60 10.31 -2.78
N ASN A 127 22.09 11.27 -2.00
CA ASN A 127 23.48 11.70 -1.98
C ASN A 127 24.29 11.13 -0.80
N GLY A 128 23.66 10.33 0.05
CA GLY A 128 24.24 9.77 1.28
C GLY A 128 24.76 8.34 1.09
N LYS A 129 25.24 7.76 2.20
CA LYS A 129 25.66 6.36 2.26
C LYS A 129 24.47 5.38 2.23
N GLU A 130 23.25 5.88 2.42
CA GLU A 130 22.01 5.13 2.47
C GLU A 130 20.93 5.84 1.65
N ARG A 131 20.02 5.08 1.08
CA ARG A 131 18.81 5.54 0.42
C ARG A 131 17.63 5.37 1.39
N ARG A 132 17.27 6.43 2.11
CA ARG A 132 16.28 6.36 3.18
C ARG A 132 14.98 7.05 2.79
N VAL A 133 13.86 6.38 3.07
CA VAL A 133 12.50 6.90 2.91
C VAL A 133 11.68 6.61 4.18
N GLU A 134 10.62 7.39 4.40
CA GLU A 134 9.71 7.23 5.51
C GLU A 134 8.31 6.92 4.97
N LEU A 135 7.66 5.88 5.51
CA LEU A 135 6.35 5.41 5.09
C LEU A 135 5.36 5.42 6.24
N GLU A 136 4.17 5.98 5.98
CA GLU A 136 2.95 5.78 6.75
C GLU A 136 1.91 5.16 5.80
N GLY A 137 1.20 4.11 6.22
CA GLY A 137 0.27 3.38 5.36
C GLY A 137 0.90 2.19 4.66
N GLU A 138 0.64 1.99 3.37
CA GLU A 138 1.09 0.81 2.63
C GLU A 138 1.76 1.16 1.31
N ALA A 139 2.90 0.51 1.04
CA ALA A 139 3.59 0.62 -0.23
C ALA A 139 4.28 -0.69 -0.64
N CYS A 140 4.26 -0.97 -1.94
CA CYS A 140 5.05 -2.02 -2.55
C CYS A 140 6.27 -1.39 -3.25
N PHE A 141 7.45 -1.88 -2.91
CA PHE A 141 8.72 -1.38 -3.41
C PHE A 141 9.35 -2.39 -4.38
N GLU A 142 9.81 -1.91 -5.52
CA GLU A 142 10.74 -2.62 -6.42
C GLU A 142 12.03 -1.80 -6.46
N VAL A 143 12.95 -2.14 -5.54
CA VAL A 143 14.15 -1.36 -5.28
C VAL A 143 15.23 -1.63 -6.33
N ALA A 144 15.78 -0.57 -6.88
CA ALA A 144 16.94 -0.64 -7.77
C ALA A 144 18.15 -1.26 -7.06
N LYS A 145 18.84 -2.19 -7.75
CA LYS A 145 20.00 -2.90 -7.19
C LYS A 145 21.17 -1.96 -6.97
N ASP A 146 21.59 -1.81 -5.72
CA ASP A 146 22.80 -1.10 -5.32
C ASP A 146 23.29 -1.68 -3.98
N ALA A 147 24.40 -2.40 -4.02
CA ALA A 147 24.98 -3.04 -2.85
C ALA A 147 25.79 -2.08 -1.96
N GLU A 148 26.22 -0.95 -2.52
CA GLU A 148 27.06 0.03 -1.81
C GLU A 148 26.19 1.02 -0.98
N HIS A 149 24.95 1.29 -1.46
CA HIS A 149 24.02 2.20 -0.79
C HIS A 149 22.72 1.48 -0.43
N PRO A 150 22.60 0.89 0.76
CA PRO A 150 21.40 0.21 1.21
C PRO A 150 20.15 1.12 1.11
N PHE A 151 19.02 0.54 0.70
CA PHE A 151 17.73 1.21 0.73
C PHE A 151 16.99 0.87 2.02
N ILE A 152 16.52 1.89 2.73
CA ILE A 152 15.90 1.74 4.05
C ILE A 152 14.52 2.39 4.06
N VAL A 153 13.48 1.59 4.33
CA VAL A 153 12.13 2.08 4.60
C VAL A 153 11.93 2.16 6.10
N CYS A 154 11.68 3.37 6.62
CA CYS A 154 11.32 3.61 8.00
C CYS A 154 9.79 3.68 8.10
N ALA A 155 9.18 2.80 8.88
CA ALA A 155 7.74 2.73 9.06
C ALA A 155 7.41 2.33 10.51
N ASN A 156 6.75 3.22 11.23
CA ASN A 156 6.19 2.97 12.59
C ASN A 156 7.05 2.05 13.49
N GLY A 157 8.29 2.45 13.76
CA GLY A 157 9.19 1.70 14.63
C GLY A 157 9.91 0.51 13.97
N MET A 158 9.80 0.36 12.66
CA MET A 158 10.54 -0.64 11.86
C MET A 158 11.46 0.04 10.87
N ASN A 159 12.67 -0.47 10.73
CA ASN A 159 13.58 -0.16 9.63
C ASN A 159 13.75 -1.40 8.75
N THR A 160 13.26 -1.31 7.53
CA THR A 160 13.35 -2.39 6.53
C THR A 160 14.49 -2.08 5.56
N MET A 161 15.57 -2.84 5.62
CA MET A 161 16.80 -2.62 4.84
C MET A 161 16.93 -3.66 3.73
N VAL A 162 17.22 -3.19 2.51
CA VAL A 162 17.41 -4.01 1.31
C VAL A 162 18.52 -3.46 0.41
N LEU A 163 19.01 -4.30 -0.54
CA LEU A 163 20.03 -3.94 -1.52
C LEU A 163 19.55 -4.03 -2.98
N GLY A 164 18.28 -4.39 -3.20
CA GLY A 164 17.71 -4.59 -4.54
C GLY A 164 16.70 -5.71 -4.52
N THR A 165 15.50 -5.41 -4.07
CA THR A 165 14.52 -6.36 -3.57
C THR A 165 13.12 -5.87 -3.92
N LYS A 166 12.18 -6.81 -4.17
CA LYS A 166 10.75 -6.50 -4.26
C LYS A 166 10.07 -6.98 -2.99
N PHE A 167 9.37 -6.06 -2.29
CA PHE A 167 8.71 -6.32 -1.02
C PHE A 167 7.56 -5.34 -0.79
N ASN A 168 6.62 -5.71 0.07
CA ASN A 168 5.53 -4.86 0.53
C ASN A 168 5.75 -4.48 2.00
N VAL A 169 5.41 -3.26 2.36
CA VAL A 169 5.34 -2.77 3.74
C VAL A 169 3.96 -2.22 3.97
N ARG A 170 3.23 -2.75 4.96
CA ARG A 170 1.94 -2.24 5.43
C ARG A 170 2.09 -1.80 6.88
N SER A 171 1.81 -0.54 7.15
CA SER A 171 2.00 0.07 8.46
C SER A 171 1.02 1.22 8.70
N TYR A 172 -0.28 0.91 8.68
CA TYR A 172 -1.33 1.83 9.12
C TYR A 172 -1.30 1.95 10.65
N SER A 173 -1.77 3.08 11.20
CA SER A 173 -1.58 3.41 12.62
C SER A 173 -2.33 2.51 13.60
N VAL A 174 -3.41 1.88 13.16
CA VAL A 174 -4.33 1.07 14.00
C VAL A 174 -4.39 -0.40 13.55
N GLU A 175 -3.41 -0.86 12.82
CA GLU A 175 -3.37 -2.22 12.27
C GLU A 175 -2.04 -2.89 12.61
N ASP A 176 -2.03 -4.20 12.54
CA ASP A 176 -0.80 -4.97 12.54
C ASP A 176 0.12 -4.51 11.41
N ARG A 177 1.40 -4.47 11.68
CA ARG A 177 2.41 -4.04 10.71
C ARG A 177 3.01 -5.25 10.01
N HIS A 178 3.10 -5.18 8.69
CA HIS A 178 3.55 -6.28 7.86
C HIS A 178 4.73 -5.88 6.99
N VAL A 179 5.69 -6.78 6.86
CA VAL A 179 6.75 -6.72 5.85
C VAL A 179 6.78 -8.05 5.11
N THR A 180 6.31 -8.04 3.86
CA THR A 180 6.21 -9.25 3.03
C THR A 180 7.26 -9.25 1.94
N LEU A 181 8.09 -10.28 1.88
CA LEU A 181 9.15 -10.40 0.89
C LEU A 181 8.69 -11.17 -0.37
N VAL A 182 8.73 -10.48 -1.52
CA VAL A 182 8.42 -11.07 -2.82
C VAL A 182 9.66 -11.71 -3.46
N ASN A 183 10.76 -10.98 -3.52
CA ASN A 183 12.00 -11.45 -4.16
C ASN A 183 13.21 -10.74 -3.55
N GLY A 184 14.32 -11.46 -3.39
CA GLY A 184 15.58 -10.94 -2.87
C GLY A 184 15.79 -11.28 -1.39
N LYS A 185 16.24 -10.32 -0.60
CA LYS A 185 16.50 -10.45 0.84
C LYS A 185 16.11 -9.14 1.55
N VAL A 186 15.44 -9.29 2.67
CA VAL A 186 15.03 -8.16 3.53
C VAL A 186 15.57 -8.40 4.93
N GLN A 187 16.12 -7.35 5.55
CA GLN A 187 16.39 -7.31 6.98
C GLN A 187 15.48 -6.25 7.61
N VAL A 188 14.65 -6.67 8.56
CA VAL A 188 13.80 -5.77 9.33
C VAL A 188 14.37 -5.63 10.73
N THR A 189 14.57 -4.41 11.16
CA THR A 189 15.05 -4.08 12.51
C THR A 189 13.95 -3.32 13.26
N ASN A 190 13.54 -3.83 14.39
CA ASN A 190 12.67 -3.12 15.32
C ASN A 190 13.48 -2.04 16.04
N THR A 191 13.09 -0.77 15.91
CA THR A 191 13.85 0.37 16.45
C THR A 191 13.71 0.53 17.97
N VAL A 192 12.73 -0.15 18.60
CA VAL A 192 12.51 -0.09 20.04
C VAL A 192 13.46 -1.01 20.80
N ASN A 193 13.61 -2.25 20.32
CA ASN A 193 14.41 -3.28 20.99
C ASN A 193 15.70 -3.66 20.24
N ASN A 194 15.95 -3.07 19.07
CA ASN A 194 17.08 -3.32 18.17
C ASN A 194 17.21 -4.80 17.70
N LYS A 195 16.14 -5.59 17.80
CA LYS A 195 16.12 -6.94 17.23
C LYS A 195 15.96 -6.86 15.72
N SER A 196 16.66 -7.75 15.03
CA SER A 196 16.60 -7.84 13.56
C SER A 196 16.16 -9.23 13.13
N VAL A 197 15.27 -9.26 12.14
CA VAL A 197 14.77 -10.46 11.48
C VAL A 197 15.15 -10.38 10.01
N THR A 198 15.58 -11.51 9.45
CA THR A 198 15.86 -11.62 8.01
C THR A 198 14.82 -12.52 7.36
N LEU A 199 14.16 -12.01 6.32
CA LEU A 199 13.14 -12.72 5.57
C LEU A 199 13.71 -13.38 4.31
N ARG A 200 13.07 -14.48 3.91
CA ARG A 200 13.21 -15.16 2.61
C ARG A 200 11.99 -14.90 1.75
N PRO A 201 12.09 -15.01 0.42
CA PRO A 201 10.93 -14.90 -0.46
C PRO A 201 9.77 -15.81 -0.02
N GLY A 202 8.55 -15.27 -0.02
CA GLY A 202 7.35 -15.96 0.47
C GLY A 202 7.08 -15.82 1.96
N GLN A 203 7.91 -15.07 2.70
CA GLN A 203 7.71 -14.82 4.13
C GLN A 203 7.14 -13.42 4.38
N ASP A 204 6.28 -13.37 5.40
CA ASP A 204 5.78 -12.15 6.03
C ASP A 204 6.27 -12.07 7.47
N LEU A 205 6.72 -10.89 7.87
CA LEU A 205 6.94 -10.52 9.26
C LEU A 205 5.78 -9.65 9.71
N THR A 206 5.03 -10.15 10.68
CA THR A 206 3.95 -9.42 11.34
C THR A 206 4.44 -8.90 12.69
N TYR A 207 4.22 -7.60 12.94
CA TYR A 207 4.25 -7.01 14.28
C TYR A 207 2.82 -6.68 14.69
N THR A 208 2.32 -7.41 15.70
CA THR A 208 0.98 -7.15 16.23
C THR A 208 0.93 -5.83 17.00
N GLU A 209 -0.27 -5.32 17.22
CA GLU A 209 -0.49 -4.14 18.10
C GLU A 209 0.05 -4.38 19.51
N THR A 210 0.02 -5.63 20.00
CA THR A 210 0.57 -6.02 21.30
C THR A 210 2.10 -6.09 21.33
N GLY A 211 2.77 -5.90 20.16
CA GLY A 211 4.23 -5.91 20.03
C GLY A 211 4.84 -7.31 19.85
N GLU A 212 4.02 -8.31 19.57
CA GLU A 212 4.51 -9.65 19.23
C GLU A 212 5.07 -9.69 17.81
N GLU A 213 6.15 -10.44 17.62
CA GLU A 213 6.80 -10.65 16.32
C GLU A 213 6.51 -12.08 15.83
N LYS A 214 5.99 -12.19 14.59
CA LYS A 214 5.72 -13.49 13.98
C LYS A 214 6.22 -13.51 12.53
N VAL A 215 6.99 -14.51 12.17
CA VAL A 215 7.35 -14.80 10.77
C VAL A 215 6.56 -16.00 10.30
N SER A 216 5.89 -15.87 9.16
CA SER A 216 5.09 -16.93 8.54
C SER A 216 5.32 -17.00 7.04
N GLU A 217 5.17 -18.20 6.48
CA GLU A 217 5.05 -18.39 5.04
C GLU A 217 3.65 -17.94 4.61
N VAL A 218 3.57 -17.14 3.56
CA VAL A 218 2.31 -16.56 3.11
C VAL A 218 2.15 -16.64 1.60
N ASN A 219 0.89 -16.56 1.16
CA ASN A 219 0.62 -16.29 -0.23
C ASN A 219 0.91 -14.81 -0.53
N ILE A 220 1.95 -14.56 -1.32
CA ILE A 220 2.39 -13.19 -1.65
C ILE A 220 1.25 -12.35 -2.26
N ALA A 221 0.32 -13.00 -3.00
CA ALA A 221 -0.80 -12.29 -3.62
C ALA A 221 -1.69 -11.57 -2.62
N THR A 222 -1.82 -12.07 -1.38
CA THR A 222 -2.55 -11.41 -0.29
C THR A 222 -2.04 -9.99 -0.02
N TYR A 223 -0.74 -9.77 -0.20
CA TYR A 223 -0.08 -8.51 0.13
C TYR A 223 0.29 -7.66 -1.09
N THR A 224 0.21 -8.21 -2.30
CA THR A 224 0.72 -7.47 -3.49
C THR A 224 -0.26 -7.36 -4.64
N ALA A 225 -1.36 -8.13 -4.66
CA ALA A 225 -2.33 -8.11 -5.76
C ALA A 225 -2.96 -6.73 -5.98
N TRP A 226 -3.05 -5.91 -4.94
CA TRP A 226 -3.57 -4.55 -5.03
C TRP A 226 -2.76 -3.66 -6.00
N THR A 227 -1.46 -3.91 -6.20
CA THR A 227 -0.65 -3.15 -7.17
C THR A 227 -1.09 -3.36 -8.61
N GLU A 228 -1.89 -4.39 -8.87
CA GLU A 228 -2.52 -4.71 -10.15
C GLU A 228 -4.02 -4.41 -10.16
N GLY A 229 -4.53 -3.75 -9.10
CA GLY A 229 -5.96 -3.43 -8.93
C GLY A 229 -6.82 -4.64 -8.57
N MET A 230 -6.23 -5.67 -7.99
CA MET A 230 -6.91 -6.89 -7.53
C MET A 230 -6.80 -7.04 -6.02
N PHE A 231 -7.77 -7.71 -5.40
CA PHE A 231 -7.69 -8.14 -4.02
C PHE A 231 -7.67 -9.65 -3.94
N TYR A 232 -6.82 -10.15 -3.07
CA TYR A 232 -6.76 -11.55 -2.72
C TYR A 232 -6.72 -11.64 -1.19
N PHE A 233 -7.69 -12.33 -0.60
CA PHE A 233 -7.79 -12.52 0.84
C PHE A 233 -7.83 -14.03 1.13
N GLU A 234 -6.96 -14.49 2.03
CA GLU A 234 -6.87 -15.87 2.48
C GLU A 234 -6.66 -15.85 3.98
N ASP A 235 -7.60 -16.41 4.73
CA ASP A 235 -7.60 -16.46 6.20
C ASP A 235 -7.44 -15.09 6.88
N VAL A 236 -8.02 -14.03 6.29
CA VAL A 236 -7.97 -12.65 6.79
C VAL A 236 -9.25 -12.32 7.54
N PRO A 237 -9.17 -11.71 8.74
CA PRO A 237 -10.34 -11.24 9.47
C PRO A 237 -11.21 -10.30 8.65
N LEU A 238 -12.55 -10.39 8.81
CA LEU A 238 -13.49 -9.58 8.04
C LEU A 238 -13.26 -8.08 8.24
N GLU A 239 -12.91 -7.66 9.45
CA GLU A 239 -12.61 -6.27 9.78
C GLU A 239 -11.44 -5.72 8.95
N GLU A 240 -10.39 -6.51 8.76
CA GLU A 240 -9.24 -6.12 7.93
C GLU A 240 -9.61 -6.04 6.44
N ILE A 241 -10.40 -7.01 5.96
CA ILE A 241 -10.92 -6.99 4.58
C ILE A 241 -11.72 -5.71 4.35
N MET A 242 -12.64 -5.41 5.26
CA MET A 242 -13.49 -4.22 5.16
C MET A 242 -12.70 -2.92 5.30
N GLY A 243 -11.66 -2.89 6.15
CA GLY A 243 -10.73 -1.77 6.25
C GLY A 243 -10.01 -1.51 4.93
N ALA A 244 -9.46 -2.57 4.30
CA ALA A 244 -8.78 -2.47 3.01
C ALA A 244 -9.72 -1.99 1.89
N LEU A 245 -10.91 -2.59 1.79
CA LEU A 245 -11.93 -2.19 0.81
C LEU A 245 -12.45 -0.78 1.07
N GLY A 246 -12.63 -0.40 2.35
CA GLY A 246 -13.03 0.95 2.74
C GLY A 246 -12.04 2.01 2.26
N ARG A 247 -10.73 1.77 2.42
CA ARG A 247 -9.68 2.67 1.91
C ARG A 247 -9.68 2.74 0.39
N TRP A 248 -9.75 1.58 -0.27
CA TRP A 248 -9.64 1.50 -1.73
C TRP A 248 -10.82 2.13 -2.47
N TYR A 249 -12.04 1.91 -1.97
CA TYR A 249 -13.26 2.44 -2.60
C TYR A 249 -13.72 3.77 -2.02
N ASN A 250 -12.96 4.33 -1.06
CA ASN A 250 -13.32 5.54 -0.32
C ASN A 250 -14.74 5.46 0.29
N VAL A 251 -15.01 4.37 0.99
CA VAL A 251 -16.28 4.15 1.71
C VAL A 251 -16.00 3.92 3.19
N ASN A 252 -16.90 4.41 4.05
CA ASN A 252 -16.88 4.09 5.47
C ASN A 252 -17.75 2.84 5.70
N ILE A 253 -17.20 1.88 6.45
CA ILE A 253 -17.86 0.62 6.77
C ILE A 253 -17.94 0.51 8.28
N ASP A 254 -19.14 0.53 8.82
CA ASP A 254 -19.38 0.38 10.25
C ASP A 254 -19.95 -1.00 10.54
N PHE A 255 -19.41 -1.64 11.58
CA PHE A 255 -19.95 -2.89 12.13
C PHE A 255 -20.82 -2.55 13.32
N GLU A 256 -22.09 -2.87 13.26
CA GLU A 256 -22.98 -2.79 14.41
C GLU A 256 -22.66 -3.97 15.35
N ARG A 257 -21.96 -3.76 16.47
CA ARG A 257 -21.83 -4.77 17.52
C ARG A 257 -23.12 -4.81 18.33
N ARG A 258 -23.74 -5.99 18.46
CA ARG A 258 -24.74 -6.21 19.52
C ARG A 258 -23.97 -6.55 20.80
N GLU A 259 -24.23 -5.78 21.86
CA GLU A 259 -23.82 -6.12 23.22
C GLU A 259 -24.53 -7.41 23.69
#